data_8353b26f2b62ee20008b8762e1c42bf2
#
_entry.id   8353b26f2b62ee20008b8762e1c42bf2
#
_cell.length_a   1.000
_cell.length_b   1.000
_cell.length_c   1.000
_cell.angle_alpha   90.00
_cell.angle_beta   90.00
_cell.angle_gamma   90.00
#
_symmetry.space_group_name_H-M   'P 1'
#
loop_
_entity.id
_entity.type
_entity.pdbx_description
1 polymer ?
#
loop_
_entity_poly.entity_id
_entity_poly.type
_entity_poly.pdbx_seq_one_letter_code
_entity_poly.pdbx_strand_id
1 'polypeptide(L)'
;MKTCVVTANYSCDTNKVWLYLTKPTLNHWRSDVSEYEESDDGLKGVEHNTDGGTTEIVFTRKDKARHLSCNFRKGKINGTFTAILMGGGDSTSLECTLDVDGLGLFTKPQKLLDERLEMMRKALGV
;
A
#
# COMPACT_ATOMS: atom_id res chain seq x y z
N MET A 1 18.36 -5.44 -5.36
CA MET A 1 17.00 -4.86 -5.39
C MET A 1 16.07 -5.74 -6.19
N LYS A 2 14.88 -5.97 -5.68
CA LYS A 2 13.84 -6.70 -6.39
C LYS A 2 12.71 -5.73 -6.76
N THR A 3 12.16 -5.87 -7.96
CA THR A 3 11.14 -4.97 -8.49
C THR A 3 9.97 -5.78 -9.05
N CYS A 4 8.75 -5.30 -8.82
CA CYS A 4 7.58 -5.84 -9.49
C CYS A 4 6.56 -4.73 -9.80
N VAL A 5 5.72 -4.99 -10.80
CA VAL A 5 4.58 -4.15 -11.15
C VAL A 5 3.36 -5.05 -11.20
N VAL A 6 2.31 -4.66 -10.49
CA VAL A 6 1.04 -5.42 -10.47
C VAL A 6 -0.10 -4.46 -10.74
N THR A 7 -1.03 -4.87 -11.59
CA THR A 7 -2.25 -4.10 -11.86
C THR A 7 -3.46 -4.83 -11.26
N ALA A 8 -4.42 -4.06 -10.78
CA ALA A 8 -5.68 -4.58 -10.27
C ALA A 8 -6.83 -3.67 -10.69
N ASN A 9 -8.01 -4.24 -10.85
CA ASN A 9 -9.22 -3.51 -11.20
C ASN A 9 -10.26 -3.72 -10.12
N TYR A 10 -10.88 -2.61 -9.68
CA TYR A 10 -11.90 -2.62 -8.64
C TYR A 10 -13.17 -1.94 -9.13
N SER A 11 -14.32 -2.55 -8.84
CA SER A 11 -15.63 -2.01 -9.22
C SER A 11 -16.12 -0.99 -8.18
N CYS A 12 -15.32 0.06 -7.99
CA CYS A 12 -15.65 1.18 -7.11
C CYS A 12 -14.87 2.42 -7.56
N ASP A 13 -15.21 3.60 -7.02
CA ASP A 13 -14.57 4.82 -7.46
C ASP A 13 -13.15 4.97 -6.89
N THR A 14 -12.37 5.87 -7.51
CA THR A 14 -10.97 6.11 -7.15
C THR A 14 -10.80 6.66 -5.73
N ASN A 15 -11.77 7.43 -5.23
CA ASN A 15 -11.69 7.99 -3.88
C ASN A 15 -11.76 6.88 -2.83
N LYS A 16 -12.56 5.86 -3.06
CA LYS A 16 -12.67 4.72 -2.14
C LYS A 16 -11.38 3.91 -2.11
N VAL A 17 -10.81 3.63 -3.27
CA VAL A 17 -9.51 2.92 -3.35
C VAL A 17 -8.41 3.74 -2.68
N TRP A 18 -8.39 5.06 -2.92
CA TRP A 18 -7.43 5.96 -2.30
C TRP A 18 -7.52 5.93 -0.77
N LEU A 19 -8.75 5.95 -0.25
CA LEU A 19 -8.98 5.92 1.18
C LEU A 19 -8.37 4.66 1.82
N TYR A 20 -8.56 3.50 1.20
CA TYR A 20 -7.97 2.26 1.70
C TYR A 20 -6.45 2.26 1.58
N LEU A 21 -5.90 2.75 0.48
CA LEU A 21 -4.44 2.84 0.30
C LEU A 21 -3.76 3.69 1.36
N THR A 22 -4.43 4.77 1.80
CA THR A 22 -3.84 5.73 2.76
C THR A 22 -4.22 5.48 4.20
N LYS A 23 -5.16 4.56 4.47
CA LYS A 23 -5.66 4.22 5.81
C LYS A 23 -5.53 2.71 6.05
N PRO A 24 -4.35 2.22 6.43
CA PRO A 24 -4.11 0.78 6.55
C PRO A 24 -4.97 0.08 7.60
N THR A 25 -5.50 0.80 8.58
CA THR A 25 -6.36 0.23 9.63
C THR A 25 -7.86 0.38 9.36
N LEU A 26 -8.23 1.04 8.26
CA LEU A 26 -9.64 1.25 7.90
C LEU A 26 -10.35 -0.10 7.72
N ASN A 27 -11.42 -0.32 8.50
CA ASN A 27 -12.20 -1.56 8.46
C ASN A 27 -11.33 -2.83 8.61
N HIS A 28 -10.17 -2.69 9.26
CA HIS A 28 -9.23 -3.80 9.49
C HIS A 28 -8.81 -4.53 8.20
N TRP A 29 -8.73 -3.82 7.09
CA TRP A 29 -8.45 -4.46 5.80
C TRP A 29 -7.04 -5.05 5.71
N ARG A 30 -6.07 -4.45 6.41
CA ARG A 30 -4.71 -4.98 6.47
C ARG A 30 -4.54 -5.78 7.75
N SER A 31 -4.53 -7.10 7.62
CA SER A 31 -4.36 -8.01 8.74
C SER A 31 -2.97 -7.94 9.38
N ASP A 32 -1.99 -7.38 8.67
CA ASP A 32 -0.61 -7.23 9.12
C ASP A 32 -0.35 -5.94 9.93
N VAL A 33 -1.36 -5.07 10.06
CA VAL A 33 -1.24 -3.79 10.76
C VAL A 33 -2.27 -3.70 11.88
N SER A 34 -1.81 -3.48 13.13
CA SER A 34 -2.69 -3.32 14.28
C SER A 34 -3.03 -1.86 14.56
N GLU A 35 -2.07 -0.95 14.34
CA GLU A 35 -2.24 0.48 14.57
C GLU A 35 -1.47 1.26 13.52
N TYR A 36 -1.91 2.48 13.25
CA TYR A 36 -1.25 3.38 12.32
C TYR A 36 -1.21 4.78 12.91
N GLU A 37 -0.02 5.38 12.92
CA GLU A 37 0.18 6.75 13.38
C GLU A 37 0.63 7.60 12.19
N GLU A 38 0.06 8.78 12.05
CA GLU A 38 0.38 9.69 10.97
C GLU A 38 0.82 11.04 11.53
N SER A 39 1.83 11.65 10.91
CA SER A 39 2.27 13.00 11.28
C SER A 39 1.20 14.05 10.96
N ASP A 40 1.28 15.24 11.60
CA ASP A 40 0.29 16.30 11.42
C ASP A 40 0.17 16.76 9.96
N ASP A 41 1.28 16.75 9.23
CA ASP A 41 1.30 17.14 7.81
C ASP A 41 0.89 15.99 6.86
N GLY A 42 0.67 14.80 7.40
CA GLY A 42 0.29 13.62 6.61
C GLY A 42 1.39 13.04 5.74
N LEU A 43 2.63 13.50 5.88
CA LEU A 43 3.75 13.07 5.03
C LEU A 43 4.58 11.93 5.61
N LYS A 44 4.34 11.57 6.87
CA LYS A 44 5.02 10.44 7.52
C LYS A 44 4.00 9.57 8.22
N GLY A 45 4.26 8.27 8.24
CA GLY A 45 3.42 7.32 8.93
C GLY A 45 4.25 6.22 9.58
N VAL A 46 3.68 5.61 10.61
CA VAL A 46 4.25 4.43 11.26
C VAL A 46 3.16 3.39 11.38
N GLU A 47 3.36 2.24 10.75
CA GLU A 47 2.48 1.08 10.89
C GLU A 47 3.03 0.21 12.02
N HIS A 48 2.19 -0.09 13.00
CA HIS A 48 2.51 -1.10 14.02
C HIS A 48 2.05 -2.44 13.50
N ASN A 49 3.01 -3.32 13.22
CA ASN A 49 2.72 -4.60 12.58
C ASN A 49 2.34 -5.66 13.62
N THR A 50 1.49 -6.59 13.22
CA THR A 50 1.00 -7.65 14.11
C THR A 50 2.10 -8.63 14.55
N ASP A 51 3.25 -8.64 13.85
CA ASP A 51 4.41 -9.44 14.25
C ASP A 51 5.28 -8.76 15.33
N GLY A 52 4.87 -7.58 15.82
CA GLY A 52 5.59 -6.82 16.83
C GLY A 52 6.58 -5.79 16.26
N GLY A 53 6.80 -5.77 14.95
CA GLY A 53 7.66 -4.79 14.30
C GLY A 53 6.91 -3.51 13.93
N THR A 54 7.66 -2.57 13.35
CA THR A 54 7.09 -1.32 12.82
C THR A 54 7.58 -1.08 11.40
N THR A 55 6.71 -0.47 10.59
CA THR A 55 7.06 -0.01 9.25
C THR A 55 7.00 1.52 9.25
N GLU A 56 8.13 2.15 8.96
CA GLU A 56 8.19 3.61 8.81
C GLU A 56 7.92 3.98 7.35
N ILE A 57 7.08 4.98 7.13
CA ILE A 57 6.67 5.42 5.80
C ILE A 57 6.90 6.92 5.67
N VAL A 58 7.53 7.32 4.57
CA VAL A 58 7.67 8.73 4.19
C VAL A 58 7.03 8.90 2.81
N PHE A 59 5.96 9.67 2.75
CA PHE A 59 5.29 9.94 1.48
C PHE A 59 6.07 10.99 0.70
N THR A 60 6.40 10.67 -0.54
CA THR A 60 7.09 11.55 -1.47
C THR A 60 6.12 12.19 -2.46
N ARG A 61 4.93 11.60 -2.64
CA ARG A 61 3.88 12.16 -3.49
C ARG A 61 2.51 11.68 -3.00
N LYS A 62 1.59 12.63 -2.81
CA LYS A 62 0.20 12.36 -2.43
C LYS A 62 -0.75 13.23 -3.26
N ASP A 63 -0.97 12.85 -4.50
CA ASP A 63 -1.98 13.49 -5.37
C ASP A 63 -3.28 12.70 -5.21
N LYS A 64 -4.20 13.22 -4.43
CA LYS A 64 -5.41 12.53 -3.99
C LYS A 64 -6.14 11.83 -5.13
N ALA A 65 -6.37 10.54 -4.93
CA ALA A 65 -7.09 9.64 -5.82
C ALA A 65 -6.42 9.45 -7.19
N ARG A 66 -5.13 9.81 -7.33
CA ARG A 66 -4.41 9.67 -8.60
C ARG A 66 -3.03 9.04 -8.49
N HIS A 67 -2.18 9.54 -7.58
CA HIS A 67 -0.79 9.10 -7.51
C HIS A 67 -0.29 9.16 -6.07
N LEU A 68 0.15 8.01 -5.59
CA LEU A 68 0.76 7.86 -4.26
C LEU A 68 2.16 7.29 -4.45
N SER A 69 3.15 7.92 -3.81
CA SER A 69 4.50 7.36 -3.73
C SER A 69 5.02 7.49 -2.32
N CYS A 70 5.72 6.48 -1.86
CA CYS A 70 6.33 6.51 -0.53
C CYS A 70 7.62 5.69 -0.50
N ASN A 71 8.46 6.04 0.46
CA ASN A 71 9.59 5.23 0.88
C ASN A 71 9.20 4.54 2.17
N PHE A 72 9.57 3.27 2.33
CA PHE A 72 9.23 2.53 3.53
C PHE A 72 10.45 1.76 4.06
N ARG A 73 10.44 1.50 5.37
CA ARG A 73 11.46 0.71 6.05
C ARG A 73 10.85 -0.13 7.16
N LYS A 74 11.16 -1.42 7.15
CA LYS A 74 10.84 -2.33 8.23
C LYS A 74 12.09 -3.17 8.53
N GLY A 75 12.82 -2.81 9.59
CA GLY A 75 14.10 -3.46 9.90
C GLY A 75 15.10 -3.25 8.75
N LYS A 76 15.62 -4.35 8.22
CA LYS A 76 16.54 -4.32 7.06
C LYS A 76 15.81 -4.29 5.72
N ILE A 77 14.50 -4.45 5.72
CA ILE A 77 13.68 -4.37 4.51
C ILE A 77 13.35 -2.90 4.26
N ASN A 78 13.66 -2.41 3.06
CA ASN A 78 13.35 -1.02 2.70
C ASN A 78 13.11 -0.92 1.20
N GLY A 79 12.41 0.13 0.79
CA GLY A 79 12.13 0.32 -0.63
C GLY A 79 11.20 1.47 -0.90
N THR A 80 10.64 1.45 -2.10
CA THR A 80 9.65 2.43 -2.56
C THR A 80 8.41 1.72 -3.06
N PHE A 81 7.27 2.33 -2.80
CA PHE A 81 5.98 1.87 -3.29
C PHE A 81 5.31 3.02 -4.04
N THR A 82 4.80 2.74 -5.23
CA THR A 82 4.07 3.71 -6.04
C THR A 82 2.75 3.10 -6.48
N ALA A 83 1.68 3.87 -6.35
CA ALA A 83 0.35 3.49 -6.82
C ALA A 83 -0.21 4.57 -7.72
N ILE A 84 -0.66 4.19 -8.90
CA ILE A 84 -1.30 5.08 -9.87
C ILE A 84 -2.73 4.60 -10.06
N LEU A 85 -3.70 5.50 -9.85
CA LEU A 85 -5.11 5.22 -9.96
C LEU A 85 -5.67 5.90 -11.22
N MET A 86 -6.36 5.11 -12.03
CA MET A 86 -7.06 5.61 -13.21
C MET A 86 -8.49 5.09 -13.18
N GLY A 87 -9.42 5.92 -13.63
CA GLY A 87 -10.81 5.51 -13.71
C GLY A 87 -11.73 6.67 -13.43
N GLY A 88 -12.99 6.35 -13.29
CA GLY A 88 -14.05 7.30 -12.98
C GLY A 88 -15.36 6.57 -12.78
N GLY A 89 -16.28 7.21 -12.03
CA GLY A 89 -17.54 6.58 -11.70
C GLY A 89 -17.34 5.35 -10.82
N ASP A 90 -17.75 4.20 -11.34
CA ASP A 90 -17.82 2.96 -10.55
C ASP A 90 -16.65 2.01 -10.79
N SER A 91 -15.58 2.47 -11.40
CA SER A 91 -14.42 1.59 -11.64
C SER A 91 -13.10 2.29 -11.45
N THR A 92 -12.12 1.54 -10.98
CA THR A 92 -10.74 2.00 -10.77
C THR A 92 -9.78 0.97 -11.30
N SER A 93 -8.81 1.41 -12.09
CA SER A 93 -7.64 0.63 -12.47
C SER A 93 -6.47 1.12 -11.61
N LEU A 94 -5.83 0.18 -10.91
CA LEU A 94 -4.73 0.47 -9.98
C LEU A 94 -3.47 -0.19 -10.51
N GLU A 95 -2.40 0.60 -10.70
CA GLU A 95 -1.09 0.07 -11.03
C GLU A 95 -0.15 0.33 -9.86
N CYS A 96 0.41 -0.74 -9.30
CA CYS A 96 1.34 -0.66 -8.18
C CYS A 96 2.73 -1.10 -8.60
N THR A 97 3.73 -0.32 -8.21
CA THR A 97 5.15 -0.66 -8.41
C THR A 97 5.81 -0.77 -7.03
N LEU A 98 6.53 -1.85 -6.82
CA LEU A 98 7.27 -2.10 -5.59
C LEU A 98 8.73 -2.36 -5.92
N ASP A 99 9.62 -1.51 -5.40
CA ASP A 99 11.06 -1.69 -5.44
C ASP A 99 11.51 -1.94 -4.02
N VAL A 100 12.19 -3.06 -3.75
CA VAL A 100 12.48 -3.46 -2.39
C VAL A 100 13.85 -4.12 -2.25
N ASP A 101 14.57 -3.75 -1.19
CA ASP A 101 15.81 -4.35 -0.75
C ASP A 101 15.61 -5.07 0.58
N GLY A 102 16.44 -6.06 0.87
CA GLY A 102 16.44 -6.74 2.16
C GLY A 102 15.50 -7.92 2.28
N LEU A 103 14.79 -8.28 1.22
CA LEU A 103 13.97 -9.49 1.22
C LEU A 103 14.83 -10.74 1.20
N GLY A 104 14.35 -11.82 1.81
CA GLY A 104 14.98 -13.11 1.76
C GLY A 104 15.11 -13.63 0.33
N LEU A 105 16.07 -14.55 0.13
CA LEU A 105 16.41 -15.06 -1.20
C LEU A 105 15.22 -15.63 -1.98
N PHE A 106 14.28 -16.25 -1.27
CA PHE A 106 13.12 -16.91 -1.88
C PHE A 106 11.82 -16.08 -1.78
N THR A 107 11.87 -14.89 -1.19
CA THR A 107 10.70 -14.03 -1.07
C THR A 107 10.56 -13.18 -2.32
N LYS A 108 9.40 -13.26 -2.98
CA LYS A 108 9.12 -12.50 -4.19
C LYS A 108 8.26 -11.28 -3.86
N PRO A 109 8.64 -10.07 -4.31
CA PRO A 109 7.84 -8.86 -4.07
C PRO A 109 6.44 -8.96 -4.67
N GLN A 110 6.29 -9.61 -5.82
CA GLN A 110 4.98 -9.78 -6.45
C GLN A 110 3.99 -10.51 -5.54
N LYS A 111 4.43 -11.55 -4.83
CA LYS A 111 3.57 -12.28 -3.91
C LYS A 111 3.07 -11.38 -2.78
N LEU A 112 3.94 -10.55 -2.22
CA LEU A 112 3.58 -9.62 -1.15
C LEU A 112 2.54 -8.61 -1.63
N LEU A 113 2.72 -8.09 -2.84
CA LEU A 113 1.84 -7.10 -3.41
C LEU A 113 0.49 -7.72 -3.80
N ASP A 114 0.50 -8.92 -4.40
CA ASP A 114 -0.72 -9.65 -4.74
C ASP A 114 -1.57 -9.92 -3.49
N GLU A 115 -0.95 -10.34 -2.40
CA GLU A 115 -1.64 -10.59 -1.13
C GLU A 115 -2.28 -9.31 -0.57
N ARG A 116 -1.59 -8.19 -0.65
CA ARG A 116 -2.12 -6.90 -0.20
C ARG A 116 -3.30 -6.45 -1.04
N LEU A 117 -3.19 -6.55 -2.35
CA LEU A 117 -4.28 -6.16 -3.25
C LEU A 117 -5.50 -7.06 -3.10
N GLU A 118 -5.29 -8.34 -2.78
CA GLU A 118 -6.39 -9.26 -2.49
C GLU A 118 -7.07 -8.93 -1.15
N MET A 119 -6.32 -8.55 -0.13
CA MET A 119 -6.90 -8.06 1.13
C MET A 119 -7.78 -6.84 0.88
N MET A 120 -7.34 -5.93 0.01
CA MET A 120 -8.11 -4.74 -0.36
C MET A 120 -9.39 -5.13 -1.09
N ARG A 121 -9.32 -6.07 -2.04
CA ARG A 121 -10.48 -6.56 -2.79
C ARG A 121 -11.56 -7.10 -1.85
N LYS A 122 -11.16 -7.92 -0.90
CA LYS A 122 -12.08 -8.49 0.09
C LYS A 122 -12.72 -7.41 0.94
N ALA A 123 -11.93 -6.45 1.40
CA ALA A 123 -12.42 -5.35 2.24
C ALA A 123 -13.37 -4.43 1.47
N LEU A 124 -13.09 -4.17 0.20
CA LEU A 124 -13.95 -3.36 -0.67
C LEU A 124 -15.22 -4.11 -1.09
N GLY A 125 -15.21 -5.45 -1.07
CA GLY A 125 -16.34 -6.26 -1.51
C GLY A 125 -16.51 -6.31 -3.03
N VAL A 126 -15.47 -6.08 -3.76
CA VAL A 126 -15.53 -5.96 -5.24
C VAL A 126 -14.53 -6.86 -5.96
#